data_c05ec7e02f8995a72665271b1cf784c8
#
_entry.id   c05ec7e02f8995a72665271b1cf784c8
#
_cell.length_a   1.000
_cell.length_b   1.000
_cell.length_c   1.000
_cell.angle_alpha   90.00
_cell.angle_beta   90.00
_cell.angle_gamma   90.00
#
_symmetry.space_group_name_H-M   'P 1'
#
loop_
_entity.id
_entity.type
_entity.pdbx_description
1 polymer ?
#
loop_
_entity_poly.entity_id
_entity_poly.type
_entity_poly.pdbx_seq_one_letter_code
_entity_poly.pdbx_strand_id
1 'polypeptide(L)'
;NLVVGNPPFIRYQYYDPEQQELADEIFRRSTLKRTKLTNAWVTFVVGCSQLLAETGKMGFVLPSELLMVKYAQQLRQYLAKNFNRINIISFENLVFEEIQQEVVLLLCEKNGTDEHLIEHIEVKDADGLLTLDPHRLRFPTKKIDFHTDKWTSYFLENKELDLLEKVKRNMPSISTYANVEVGITTGANDYFTVPESVVTLYNLKEYARPMVGRSVQVNSLCFTKKDWKANVNSGAKAYLLVFPSGAKDNGNDGVRAYIENGEKKGVNNGYKTGIRDEWYIIPSIKLSDALFLRRNNLYPKFVLNEAKVYTTDTMHRVFIKEGVNKKAFVASYYNSLSFTFAEILGRNFGGGCLELMPSEVGGIYMPYRVENEALFAEIDRMLRQKRTADEILDYTDRIILHEGMGLSMEEIQIARSIWHKIMGRRLSRETLEKEEVKVEKKTGYTQLNFLDLFKQYQNNSIVENCIVREDMAEYVTSSHKHLIDESKNVLISLVKKDNFEQYLDKSAKIYYTGKKFPSKVALNKLYYFMPYLKGKGIRDLYLIKIARVGTRKEGQSGEDKNDFRLVFEIEYVTQLFDDYQLIDLKIWRTFTDTTMKDLLR
;
A
#
# COMPACT_ATOMS: atom_id res chain seq x y z
N ASN A 1 3.70 -14.25 34.81
CA ASN A 1 4.80 -14.04 33.87
C ASN A 1 4.50 -12.90 32.90
N LEU A 2 5.54 -12.36 32.23
CA LEU A 2 5.48 -11.27 31.27
C LEU A 2 6.23 -11.69 29.99
N VAL A 3 5.62 -11.44 28.84
CA VAL A 3 6.26 -11.56 27.53
C VAL A 3 6.19 -10.21 26.83
N VAL A 4 7.32 -9.73 26.33
CA VAL A 4 7.42 -8.50 25.54
C VAL A 4 8.21 -8.76 24.27
N GLY A 5 7.86 -8.09 23.17
CA GLY A 5 8.54 -8.31 21.92
C GLY A 5 8.20 -7.34 20.78
N ASN A 6 9.09 -7.29 19.80
CA ASN A 6 8.89 -6.64 18.52
C ASN A 6 9.10 -7.69 17.44
N PRO A 7 8.06 -8.43 17.03
CA PRO A 7 8.18 -9.51 16.08
C PRO A 7 8.41 -8.99 14.65
N PRO A 8 9.04 -9.79 13.77
CA PRO A 8 9.30 -9.38 12.40
C PRO A 8 8.00 -9.26 11.58
N PHE A 9 7.94 -8.24 10.70
CA PHE A 9 6.79 -7.97 9.82
C PHE A 9 6.98 -8.63 8.45
N ILE A 10 7.19 -9.95 8.43
CA ILE A 10 7.48 -10.75 7.24
C ILE A 10 6.24 -11.51 6.81
N ARG A 11 5.91 -11.48 5.51
CA ARG A 11 4.77 -12.26 4.98
C ARG A 11 5.12 -13.74 4.95
N TYR A 12 4.13 -14.60 5.26
CA TYR A 12 4.25 -16.06 5.29
C TYR A 12 4.90 -16.66 4.03
N GLN A 13 4.64 -16.12 2.87
CA GLN A 13 5.22 -16.60 1.60
C GLN A 13 6.76 -16.53 1.53
N TYR A 14 7.38 -15.79 2.44
CA TYR A 14 8.84 -15.64 2.55
C TYR A 14 9.45 -16.51 3.67
N TYR A 15 8.63 -17.34 4.32
CA TYR A 15 9.13 -18.31 5.30
C TYR A 15 9.78 -19.47 4.57
N ASP A 16 10.86 -20.01 5.14
CA ASP A 16 11.35 -21.31 4.74
C ASP A 16 10.39 -22.45 5.19
N PRO A 17 10.55 -23.67 4.66
CA PRO A 17 9.66 -24.79 4.97
C PRO A 17 9.57 -25.13 6.47
N GLU A 18 10.69 -25.02 7.21
CA GLU A 18 10.73 -25.31 8.64
C GLU A 18 9.94 -24.27 9.44
N GLN A 19 10.13 -22.99 9.12
CA GLN A 19 9.37 -21.88 9.70
C GLN A 19 7.87 -22.00 9.39
N GLN A 20 7.52 -22.50 8.20
CA GLN A 20 6.12 -22.74 7.83
C GLN A 20 5.49 -23.84 8.69
N GLU A 21 6.22 -24.95 8.91
CA GLU A 21 5.74 -26.06 9.73
C GLU A 21 5.53 -25.66 11.20
N LEU A 22 6.50 -24.94 11.78
CA LEU A 22 6.39 -24.40 13.14
C LEU A 22 5.20 -23.44 13.29
N ALA A 23 5.01 -22.56 12.31
CA ALA A 23 3.88 -21.64 12.30
C ALA A 23 2.54 -22.41 12.23
N ASP A 24 2.45 -23.43 11.40
CA ASP A 24 1.26 -24.26 11.27
C ASP A 24 0.92 -25.03 12.56
N GLU A 25 1.95 -25.51 13.29
CA GLU A 25 1.78 -26.14 14.60
C GLU A 25 1.19 -25.17 15.62
N ILE A 26 1.72 -23.93 15.72
CA ILE A 26 1.21 -22.89 16.62
C ILE A 26 -0.25 -22.57 16.31
N PHE A 27 -0.60 -22.42 15.03
CA PHE A 27 -1.98 -22.14 14.61
C PHE A 27 -2.92 -23.30 14.92
N ARG A 28 -2.49 -24.54 14.71
CA ARG A 28 -3.28 -25.75 15.00
C ARG A 28 -3.64 -25.85 16.49
N ARG A 29 -2.67 -25.58 17.38
CA ARG A 29 -2.90 -25.55 18.84
C ARG A 29 -3.90 -24.49 19.27
N SER A 30 -4.03 -23.40 18.51
CA SER A 30 -4.94 -22.28 18.80
C SER A 30 -6.28 -22.37 18.07
N THR A 31 -6.53 -23.45 17.31
CA THR A 31 -7.70 -23.60 16.43
C THR A 31 -7.86 -22.47 15.40
N LEU A 32 -6.77 -21.78 15.09
CA LEU A 32 -6.73 -20.71 14.08
C LEU A 32 -6.38 -21.28 12.71
N LYS A 33 -6.89 -20.65 11.66
CA LYS A 33 -6.59 -21.02 10.28
C LYS A 33 -5.68 -19.97 9.65
N ARG A 34 -4.55 -20.42 9.16
CA ARG A 34 -3.62 -19.58 8.43
C ARG A 34 -4.09 -19.34 7.00
N THR A 35 -3.75 -18.18 6.47
CA THR A 35 -3.92 -17.81 5.06
C THR A 35 -2.57 -17.47 4.44
N LYS A 36 -2.47 -17.48 3.11
CA LYS A 36 -1.24 -17.04 2.40
C LYS A 36 -0.86 -15.57 2.67
N LEU A 37 -1.77 -14.78 3.22
CA LEU A 37 -1.57 -13.37 3.56
C LEU A 37 -1.17 -13.18 5.03
N THR A 38 -1.19 -14.23 5.84
CA THR A 38 -0.82 -14.15 7.27
C THR A 38 0.64 -13.69 7.40
N ASN A 39 0.89 -12.75 8.30
CA ASN A 39 2.22 -12.20 8.54
C ASN A 39 2.85 -12.86 9.78
N ALA A 40 4.19 -12.86 9.88
CA ALA A 40 4.96 -13.48 10.96
C ALA A 40 4.54 -13.03 12.35
N TRP A 41 4.33 -11.73 12.54
CA TRP A 41 3.95 -11.18 13.83
C TRP A 41 2.68 -11.85 14.41
N VAL A 42 1.75 -12.32 13.56
CA VAL A 42 0.56 -13.06 14.01
C VAL A 42 0.95 -14.36 14.70
N THR A 43 1.89 -15.10 14.09
CA THR A 43 2.40 -16.35 14.66
C THR A 43 3.10 -16.12 16.01
N PHE A 44 3.93 -15.07 16.10
CA PHE A 44 4.60 -14.72 17.34
C PHE A 44 3.61 -14.35 18.45
N VAL A 45 2.62 -13.52 18.18
CA VAL A 45 1.60 -13.14 19.16
C VAL A 45 0.85 -14.37 19.68
N VAL A 46 0.42 -15.27 18.78
CA VAL A 46 -0.29 -16.50 19.16
C VAL A 46 0.61 -17.44 19.95
N GLY A 47 1.83 -17.73 19.47
CA GLY A 47 2.77 -18.62 20.13
C GLY A 47 3.15 -18.13 21.54
N CYS A 48 3.48 -16.85 21.66
CA CYS A 48 3.81 -16.25 22.95
C CYS A 48 2.62 -16.25 23.94
N SER A 49 1.39 -16.05 23.43
CA SER A 49 0.20 -16.07 24.27
C SER A 49 -0.08 -17.46 24.89
N GLN A 50 0.36 -18.54 24.21
CA GLN A 50 0.25 -19.92 24.72
C GLN A 50 1.23 -20.22 25.86
N LEU A 51 2.31 -19.45 25.97
CA LEU A 51 3.32 -19.57 27.02
C LEU A 51 2.98 -18.79 28.29
N LEU A 52 1.91 -18.00 28.27
CA LEU A 52 1.50 -17.17 29.40
C LEU A 52 0.76 -18.00 30.45
N ALA A 53 1.09 -17.75 31.71
CA ALA A 53 0.31 -18.24 32.86
C ALA A 53 -1.10 -17.60 32.87
N GLU A 54 -1.99 -18.12 33.72
CA GLU A 54 -3.37 -17.63 33.88
C GLU A 54 -3.47 -16.15 34.27
N THR A 55 -2.45 -15.61 34.91
CA THR A 55 -2.34 -14.18 35.27
C THR A 55 -1.20 -13.50 34.50
N GLY A 56 -0.87 -14.02 33.32
CA GLY A 56 0.23 -13.52 32.51
C GLY A 56 -0.10 -12.24 31.74
N LYS A 57 0.95 -11.47 31.44
CA LYS A 57 0.86 -10.21 30.69
C LYS A 57 1.72 -10.29 29.42
N MET A 58 1.28 -9.62 28.39
CA MET A 58 1.95 -9.60 27.09
C MET A 58 1.98 -8.18 26.53
N GLY A 59 3.13 -7.76 26.00
CA GLY A 59 3.30 -6.47 25.33
C GLY A 59 4.05 -6.62 24.00
N PHE A 60 3.46 -6.14 22.90
CA PHE A 60 4.05 -6.24 21.57
C PHE A 60 3.97 -4.94 20.80
N VAL A 61 5.04 -4.64 20.05
CA VAL A 61 5.01 -3.64 18.97
C VAL A 61 4.50 -4.34 17.72
N LEU A 62 3.36 -3.92 17.18
CA LEU A 62 2.70 -4.57 16.04
C LEU A 62 2.31 -3.56 14.96
N PRO A 63 2.19 -3.98 13.70
CA PRO A 63 1.63 -3.12 12.67
C PRO A 63 0.19 -2.70 13.01
N SER A 64 -0.19 -1.46 12.67
CA SER A 64 -1.58 -0.98 12.80
C SER A 64 -2.58 -1.83 11.98
N GLU A 65 -2.09 -2.63 11.04
CA GLU A 65 -2.84 -3.68 10.35
C GLU A 65 -3.60 -4.60 11.31
N LEU A 66 -3.08 -4.83 12.53
CA LEU A 66 -3.79 -5.55 13.58
C LEU A 66 -5.24 -5.06 13.73
N LEU A 67 -5.49 -3.77 13.62
CA LEU A 67 -6.80 -3.18 13.90
C LEU A 67 -7.82 -3.39 12.78
N MET A 68 -7.36 -3.54 11.52
CA MET A 68 -8.24 -3.38 10.37
C MET A 68 -8.21 -4.51 9.33
N VAL A 69 -7.09 -5.22 9.15
CA VAL A 69 -6.99 -6.16 8.03
C VAL A 69 -7.74 -7.46 8.28
N LYS A 70 -8.26 -8.05 7.18
CA LYS A 70 -9.08 -9.26 7.27
C LYS A 70 -8.31 -10.48 7.77
N TYR A 71 -7.04 -10.65 7.37
CA TYR A 71 -6.27 -11.80 7.84
C TYR A 71 -5.97 -11.78 9.35
N ALA A 72 -6.02 -10.60 10.00
CA ALA A 72 -5.87 -10.47 11.44
C ALA A 72 -7.20 -10.63 12.23
N GLN A 73 -8.34 -10.83 11.54
CA GLN A 73 -9.64 -10.99 12.19
C GLN A 73 -9.65 -12.14 13.20
N GLN A 74 -9.15 -13.31 12.80
CA GLN A 74 -9.07 -14.47 13.70
C GLN A 74 -8.17 -14.20 14.92
N LEU A 75 -7.07 -13.45 14.72
CA LEU A 75 -6.21 -13.04 15.83
C LEU A 75 -6.96 -12.11 16.80
N ARG A 76 -7.68 -11.10 16.29
CA ARG A 76 -8.49 -10.22 17.16
C ARG A 76 -9.50 -10.99 17.99
N GLN A 77 -10.21 -11.94 17.36
CA GLN A 77 -11.16 -12.80 18.05
C GLN A 77 -10.46 -13.71 19.07
N TYR A 78 -9.29 -14.23 18.74
CA TYR A 78 -8.46 -15.03 19.64
C TYR A 78 -8.02 -14.20 20.87
N LEU A 79 -7.49 -13.01 20.64
CA LEU A 79 -7.07 -12.10 21.71
C LEU A 79 -8.26 -11.70 22.60
N ALA A 80 -9.39 -11.34 21.99
CA ALA A 80 -10.62 -10.98 22.70
C ALA A 80 -11.10 -12.08 23.65
N LYS A 81 -10.99 -13.35 23.25
CA LYS A 81 -11.41 -14.51 24.05
C LYS A 81 -10.41 -14.92 25.14
N ASN A 82 -9.12 -14.71 24.88
CA ASN A 82 -8.06 -15.22 25.77
C ASN A 82 -7.52 -14.19 26.76
N PHE A 83 -7.86 -12.92 26.59
CA PHE A 83 -7.39 -11.85 27.47
C PHE A 83 -8.56 -11.07 28.04
N ASN A 84 -8.49 -10.75 29.31
CA ASN A 84 -9.52 -10.03 30.05
C ASN A 84 -9.36 -8.51 29.89
N ARG A 85 -8.14 -8.04 29.68
CA ARG A 85 -7.84 -6.65 29.43
C ARG A 85 -6.90 -6.48 28.26
N ILE A 86 -7.27 -5.60 27.34
CA ILE A 86 -6.49 -5.26 26.15
C ILE A 86 -6.36 -3.74 26.08
N ASN A 87 -5.13 -3.23 26.11
CA ASN A 87 -4.84 -1.84 25.82
C ASN A 87 -4.12 -1.74 24.48
N ILE A 88 -4.58 -0.83 23.64
CA ILE A 88 -3.94 -0.49 22.38
C ILE A 88 -3.45 0.95 22.49
N ILE A 89 -2.16 1.16 22.27
CA ILE A 89 -1.59 2.50 22.19
C ILE A 89 -1.17 2.73 20.74
N SER A 90 -1.72 3.75 20.11
CA SER A 90 -1.34 4.18 18.76
C SER A 90 -0.63 5.53 18.81
N PHE A 91 0.02 5.89 17.73
CA PHE A 91 0.80 7.11 17.61
C PHE A 91 0.21 7.99 16.50
N GLU A 92 0.20 9.31 16.72
CA GLU A 92 -0.15 10.29 15.69
C GLU A 92 0.97 10.38 14.64
N ASN A 93 2.22 10.39 15.11
CA ASN A 93 3.42 10.40 14.25
C ASN A 93 3.97 8.99 14.06
N LEU A 94 4.75 8.79 12.99
CA LEU A 94 5.48 7.53 12.79
C LEU A 94 6.54 7.37 13.89
N VAL A 95 6.56 6.21 14.55
CA VAL A 95 7.55 5.88 15.60
C VAL A 95 8.88 5.50 14.97
N PHE A 96 8.84 4.88 13.79
CA PHE A 96 10.02 4.47 13.04
C PHE A 96 10.05 5.27 11.74
N GLU A 97 10.82 6.34 11.70
CA GLU A 97 10.92 7.25 10.55
C GLU A 97 11.40 6.55 9.28
N GLU A 98 12.27 5.54 9.44
CA GLU A 98 12.85 4.77 8.34
C GLU A 98 11.89 3.74 7.73
N ILE A 99 10.88 3.32 8.47
CA ILE A 99 9.88 2.34 8.05
C ILE A 99 8.53 3.04 8.00
N GLN A 100 8.06 3.36 6.81
CA GLN A 100 6.74 3.99 6.61
C GLN A 100 5.57 3.06 6.98
N GLN A 101 5.70 2.36 8.09
CA GLN A 101 4.70 1.47 8.63
C GLN A 101 4.23 1.94 9.99
N GLU A 102 2.94 2.23 10.07
CA GLU A 102 2.31 2.53 11.34
C GLU A 102 2.35 1.33 12.27
N VAL A 103 2.72 1.60 13.52
CA VAL A 103 2.74 0.59 14.58
C VAL A 103 1.78 0.96 15.71
N VAL A 104 1.39 -0.04 16.45
CA VAL A 104 0.64 0.08 17.71
C VAL A 104 1.34 -0.76 18.77
N LEU A 105 1.24 -0.33 20.03
CA LEU A 105 1.55 -1.20 21.15
C LEU A 105 0.29 -1.96 21.54
N LEU A 106 0.40 -3.28 21.57
CA LEU A 106 -0.64 -4.17 22.07
C LEU A 106 -0.23 -4.65 23.46
N LEU A 107 -1.00 -4.29 24.48
CA LEU A 107 -0.80 -4.74 25.86
C LEU A 107 -1.98 -5.61 26.26
N CYS A 108 -1.73 -6.86 26.62
CA CYS A 108 -2.76 -7.82 27.00
C CYS A 108 -2.51 -8.40 28.38
N GLU A 109 -3.58 -8.59 29.16
CA GLU A 109 -3.53 -9.16 30.51
C GLU A 109 -4.61 -10.22 30.69
N LYS A 110 -4.22 -11.35 31.27
CA LYS A 110 -5.11 -12.36 31.82
C LYS A 110 -5.25 -12.09 33.32
N ASN A 111 -6.45 -11.97 33.84
CA ASN A 111 -6.71 -11.67 35.25
C ASN A 111 -7.75 -12.59 35.91
N GLY A 112 -8.23 -13.61 35.19
CA GLY A 112 -9.17 -14.59 35.69
C GLY A 112 -10.61 -14.10 35.91
N THR A 113 -10.95 -12.91 35.40
CA THR A 113 -12.34 -12.40 35.45
C THR A 113 -13.10 -12.81 34.20
N ASP A 114 -14.44 -12.84 34.28
CA ASP A 114 -15.30 -13.10 33.13
C ASP A 114 -15.50 -11.84 32.25
N GLU A 115 -14.97 -10.71 32.68
CA GLU A 115 -15.13 -9.44 31.99
C GLU A 115 -13.99 -9.21 31.01
N HIS A 116 -14.32 -8.96 29.74
CA HIS A 116 -13.37 -8.69 28.66
C HIS A 116 -13.48 -7.22 28.24
N LEU A 117 -12.42 -6.47 28.50
CA LEU A 117 -12.39 -5.03 28.28
C LEU A 117 -11.25 -4.64 27.34
N ILE A 118 -11.50 -3.62 26.53
CA ILE A 118 -10.53 -3.03 25.62
C ILE A 118 -10.51 -1.51 25.76
N GLU A 119 -9.34 -0.91 25.69
CA GLU A 119 -9.16 0.53 25.61
C GLU A 119 -8.17 0.87 24.51
N HIS A 120 -8.40 1.99 23.87
CA HIS A 120 -7.49 2.55 22.91
C HIS A 120 -7.05 3.94 23.34
N ILE A 121 -5.74 4.15 23.36
CA ILE A 121 -5.10 5.41 23.73
C ILE A 121 -4.27 5.87 22.54
N GLU A 122 -4.32 7.15 22.22
CA GLU A 122 -3.48 7.76 21.21
C GLU A 122 -2.47 8.70 21.89
N VAL A 123 -1.21 8.57 21.52
CA VAL A 123 -0.12 9.44 21.95
C VAL A 123 0.53 10.07 20.71
N LYS A 124 1.14 11.23 20.92
CA LYS A 124 1.70 11.98 19.79
C LYS A 124 2.81 11.21 19.09
N ASP A 125 3.77 10.72 19.84
CA ASP A 125 5.00 10.06 19.38
C ASP A 125 5.60 9.19 20.49
N ALA A 126 6.81 8.67 20.28
CA ALA A 126 7.53 7.87 21.25
C ALA A 126 7.86 8.67 22.54
N ASP A 127 8.17 9.96 22.41
CA ASP A 127 8.44 10.82 23.57
C ASP A 127 7.17 11.05 24.39
N GLY A 128 6.02 11.19 23.73
CA GLY A 128 4.70 11.23 24.37
C GLY A 128 4.41 9.98 25.19
N LEU A 129 4.88 8.80 24.72
CA LEU A 129 4.76 7.55 25.48
C LEU A 129 5.60 7.58 26.78
N LEU A 130 6.82 8.13 26.73
CA LEU A 130 7.71 8.23 27.92
C LEU A 130 7.15 9.17 29.00
N THR A 131 6.36 10.15 28.59
CA THR A 131 5.72 11.10 29.50
C THR A 131 4.37 10.63 30.05
N LEU A 132 3.86 9.51 29.53
CA LEU A 132 2.62 8.91 29.97
C LEU A 132 2.77 8.41 31.42
N ASP A 133 2.00 9.01 32.32
CA ASP A 133 1.90 8.51 33.71
C ASP A 133 1.23 7.12 33.69
N PRO A 134 1.93 6.05 34.10
CA PRO A 134 1.34 4.71 34.12
C PRO A 134 0.08 4.62 35.00
N HIS A 135 -0.07 5.51 36.00
CA HIS A 135 -1.25 5.59 36.86
C HIS A 135 -2.43 6.30 36.17
N ARG A 136 -2.18 7.05 35.09
CA ARG A 136 -3.20 7.66 34.24
C ARG A 136 -3.61 6.77 33.05
N LEU A 137 -2.88 5.70 32.79
CA LEU A 137 -3.33 4.61 31.96
C LEU A 137 -4.53 3.96 32.65
N ARG A 138 -5.70 4.58 32.49
CA ARG A 138 -6.93 4.05 33.04
C ARG A 138 -7.16 2.65 32.46
N PHE A 139 -7.68 1.79 33.33
CA PHE A 139 -8.05 0.45 32.91
C PHE A 139 -9.08 0.50 31.78
N PRO A 140 -9.04 -0.47 30.84
CA PRO A 140 -10.00 -0.56 29.77
C PRO A 140 -11.44 -0.48 30.29
N THR A 141 -12.25 0.34 29.65
CA THR A 141 -13.63 0.58 30.07
C THR A 141 -14.65 0.10 29.03
N LYS A 142 -14.21 -0.14 27.80
CA LYS A 142 -15.09 -0.61 26.72
C LYS A 142 -15.18 -2.13 26.74
N LYS A 143 -16.39 -2.67 26.71
CA LYS A 143 -16.60 -4.10 26.53
C LYS A 143 -16.17 -4.53 25.15
N ILE A 144 -15.49 -5.66 25.04
CA ILE A 144 -15.09 -6.23 23.77
C ILE A 144 -16.33 -6.81 23.08
N ASP A 145 -16.60 -6.38 21.86
CA ASP A 145 -17.53 -7.04 20.98
C ASP A 145 -16.80 -8.18 20.24
N PHE A 146 -17.12 -9.42 20.59
CA PHE A 146 -16.51 -10.63 19.98
C PHE A 146 -16.91 -10.83 18.51
N HIS A 147 -17.94 -10.13 18.03
CA HIS A 147 -18.44 -10.20 16.65
C HIS A 147 -17.85 -9.09 15.77
N THR A 148 -17.18 -8.12 16.37
CA THR A 148 -16.58 -7.02 15.62
C THR A 148 -15.40 -7.51 14.77
N ASP A 149 -15.50 -7.30 13.46
CA ASP A 149 -14.46 -7.69 12.51
C ASP A 149 -13.21 -6.80 12.60
N LYS A 150 -13.35 -5.56 13.05
CA LYS A 150 -12.28 -4.55 13.11
C LYS A 150 -12.28 -3.83 14.45
N TRP A 151 -11.08 -3.52 14.93
CA TRP A 151 -10.88 -2.77 16.18
C TRP A 151 -10.73 -1.26 15.98
N THR A 152 -10.86 -0.77 14.77
CA THR A 152 -10.84 0.67 14.46
C THR A 152 -11.95 1.45 15.16
N SER A 153 -13.09 0.83 15.47
CA SER A 153 -14.17 1.46 16.22
C SER A 153 -13.81 1.81 17.66
N TYR A 154 -12.83 1.15 18.26
CA TYR A 154 -12.42 1.44 19.64
C TYR A 154 -11.68 2.78 19.81
N PHE A 155 -11.35 3.48 18.74
CA PHE A 155 -10.94 4.89 18.77
C PHE A 155 -12.06 5.85 19.20
N LEU A 156 -13.31 5.39 19.13
CA LEU A 156 -14.50 6.20 19.37
C LEU A 156 -14.87 6.21 20.86
N GLU A 157 -15.49 7.30 21.30
CA GLU A 157 -16.04 7.39 22.64
C GLU A 157 -17.30 6.52 22.80
N ASN A 158 -17.72 6.22 24.05
CA ASN A 158 -18.89 5.37 24.27
C ASN A 158 -20.16 5.95 23.64
N LYS A 159 -20.41 7.25 23.76
CA LYS A 159 -21.56 7.92 23.13
C LYS A 159 -21.55 7.82 21.59
N GLU A 160 -20.36 7.83 20.98
CA GLU A 160 -20.18 7.67 19.55
C GLU A 160 -20.48 6.22 19.13
N LEU A 161 -20.01 5.24 19.91
CA LEU A 161 -20.31 3.82 19.70
C LEU A 161 -21.81 3.52 19.86
N ASP A 162 -22.44 4.08 20.90
CA ASP A 162 -23.88 3.90 21.16
C ASP A 162 -24.74 4.41 19.99
N LEU A 163 -24.37 5.55 19.40
CA LEU A 163 -25.04 6.06 18.19
C LEU A 163 -24.88 5.08 17.01
N LEU A 164 -23.66 4.61 16.75
CA LEU A 164 -23.41 3.68 15.65
C LEU A 164 -24.18 2.36 15.83
N GLU A 165 -24.23 1.82 17.05
CA GLU A 165 -25.00 0.61 17.36
C GLU A 165 -26.52 0.82 17.21
N LYS A 166 -27.05 1.96 17.67
CA LYS A 166 -28.45 2.35 17.46
C LYS A 166 -28.79 2.36 15.97
N VAL A 167 -27.92 2.96 15.17
CA VAL A 167 -28.11 3.11 13.72
C VAL A 167 -28.03 1.76 13.01
N LYS A 168 -27.03 0.93 13.31
CA LYS A 168 -26.85 -0.40 12.69
C LYS A 168 -28.09 -1.30 12.83
N ARG A 169 -28.81 -1.22 13.95
CA ARG A 169 -30.01 -2.04 14.19
C ARG A 169 -31.15 -1.73 13.21
N ASN A 170 -31.20 -0.51 12.68
CA ASN A 170 -32.32 -0.02 11.89
C ASN A 170 -31.96 0.34 10.44
N MET A 171 -30.67 0.26 10.08
CA MET A 171 -30.18 0.68 8.77
C MET A 171 -29.54 -0.49 8.04
N PRO A 172 -30.07 -0.92 6.90
CA PRO A 172 -29.48 -1.96 6.08
C PRO A 172 -28.12 -1.54 5.49
N SER A 173 -27.28 -2.52 5.18
CA SER A 173 -26.03 -2.30 4.46
C SER A 173 -26.25 -2.25 2.95
N ILE A 174 -25.24 -1.71 2.22
CA ILE A 174 -25.24 -1.62 0.76
C ILE A 174 -25.49 -2.99 0.10
N SER A 175 -24.99 -4.10 0.69
CA SER A 175 -25.21 -5.45 0.16
C SER A 175 -26.69 -5.86 0.10
N THR A 176 -27.56 -5.19 0.84
CA THR A 176 -29.02 -5.37 0.72
C THR A 176 -29.53 -4.91 -0.65
N TYR A 177 -28.94 -3.87 -1.21
CA TYR A 177 -29.42 -3.17 -2.40
C TYR A 177 -28.57 -3.41 -3.66
N ALA A 178 -27.32 -3.78 -3.51
CA ALA A 178 -26.38 -3.93 -4.63
C ALA A 178 -25.33 -5.00 -4.36
N ASN A 179 -24.82 -5.59 -5.45
CA ASN A 179 -23.63 -6.44 -5.43
C ASN A 179 -22.43 -5.61 -5.88
N VAL A 180 -21.34 -5.69 -5.15
CA VAL A 180 -20.10 -4.98 -5.45
C VAL A 180 -19.01 -5.98 -5.86
N GLU A 181 -18.41 -5.75 -7.01
CA GLU A 181 -17.33 -6.60 -7.55
C GLU A 181 -16.10 -5.74 -7.85
N VAL A 182 -14.93 -6.37 -7.83
CA VAL A 182 -13.70 -5.72 -8.31
C VAL A 182 -13.88 -5.33 -9.78
N GLY A 183 -13.33 -4.20 -10.18
CA GLY A 183 -13.24 -3.83 -11.60
C GLY A 183 -12.50 -4.87 -12.43
N ILE A 184 -12.56 -4.72 -13.73
CA ILE A 184 -11.99 -5.70 -14.67
C ILE A 184 -10.49 -5.86 -14.42
N THR A 185 -10.07 -7.09 -14.18
CA THR A 185 -8.66 -7.43 -14.00
C THR A 185 -8.05 -7.78 -15.34
N THR A 186 -7.38 -6.84 -15.97
CA THR A 186 -6.76 -7.05 -17.28
C THR A 186 -5.50 -7.91 -17.21
N GLY A 187 -4.76 -7.84 -16.12
CA GLY A 187 -3.42 -8.45 -15.96
C GLY A 187 -2.28 -7.59 -16.52
N ALA A 188 -2.61 -6.59 -17.37
CA ALA A 188 -1.67 -5.64 -17.95
C ALA A 188 -2.42 -4.34 -18.32
N ASN A 189 -2.78 -3.54 -17.31
CA ASN A 189 -3.57 -2.33 -17.54
C ASN A 189 -2.95 -1.41 -18.60
N ASP A 190 -1.62 -1.23 -18.60
CA ASP A 190 -0.95 -0.34 -19.55
C ASP A 190 -1.07 -0.79 -21.01
N TYR A 191 -1.26 -2.07 -21.25
CA TYR A 191 -1.48 -2.63 -22.56
C TYR A 191 -2.96 -2.58 -22.98
N PHE A 192 -3.86 -2.97 -22.09
CA PHE A 192 -5.29 -3.07 -22.42
C PHE A 192 -6.07 -1.76 -22.29
N THR A 193 -5.51 -0.74 -21.63
CA THR A 193 -6.16 0.56 -21.52
C THR A 193 -5.39 1.60 -22.32
N VAL A 194 -6.05 2.20 -23.30
CA VAL A 194 -5.38 3.02 -24.31
C VAL A 194 -6.09 4.36 -24.55
N PRO A 195 -5.37 5.39 -25.01
CA PRO A 195 -5.96 6.62 -25.52
C PRO A 195 -6.47 6.41 -26.96
N GLU A 196 -7.30 7.34 -27.46
CA GLU A 196 -7.85 7.31 -28.80
C GLU A 196 -6.78 7.26 -29.90
N SER A 197 -5.64 7.90 -29.68
CA SER A 197 -4.52 7.88 -30.62
C SER A 197 -4.02 6.46 -30.94
N VAL A 198 -3.98 5.58 -29.93
CA VAL A 198 -3.59 4.16 -30.13
C VAL A 198 -4.69 3.40 -30.86
N VAL A 199 -5.97 3.65 -30.52
CA VAL A 199 -7.12 3.05 -31.23
C VAL A 199 -7.08 3.38 -32.71
N THR A 200 -6.77 4.63 -33.04
CA THR A 200 -6.68 5.10 -34.42
C THR A 200 -5.45 4.53 -35.13
N LEU A 201 -4.28 4.59 -34.48
CA LEU A 201 -3.01 4.14 -35.06
C LEU A 201 -3.04 2.66 -35.51
N TYR A 202 -3.65 1.79 -34.72
CA TYR A 202 -3.74 0.37 -34.96
C TYR A 202 -5.10 -0.07 -35.51
N ASN A 203 -5.99 0.85 -35.90
CA ASN A 203 -7.35 0.55 -36.36
C ASN A 203 -8.13 -0.43 -35.46
N LEU A 204 -8.15 -0.14 -34.15
CA LEU A 204 -8.74 -0.99 -33.09
C LEU A 204 -10.18 -0.62 -32.72
N LYS A 205 -10.87 0.21 -33.50
CA LYS A 205 -12.18 0.78 -33.16
C LYS A 205 -13.23 -0.27 -32.80
N GLU A 206 -13.26 -1.39 -33.50
CA GLU A 206 -14.21 -2.49 -33.22
C GLU A 206 -13.97 -3.18 -31.89
N TYR A 207 -12.75 -3.15 -31.37
CA TYR A 207 -12.31 -3.80 -30.14
C TYR A 207 -12.22 -2.82 -28.95
N ALA A 208 -12.34 -1.53 -29.21
CA ALA A 208 -12.25 -0.48 -28.22
C ALA A 208 -13.60 -0.24 -27.54
N ARG A 209 -13.64 -0.37 -26.22
CA ARG A 209 -14.82 -0.12 -25.40
C ARG A 209 -14.61 1.12 -24.54
N PRO A 210 -15.61 2.01 -24.41
CA PRO A 210 -15.51 3.17 -23.54
C PRO A 210 -15.14 2.76 -22.11
N MET A 211 -14.15 3.44 -21.50
CA MET A 211 -13.75 3.14 -20.13
C MET A 211 -13.37 4.38 -19.32
N VAL A 212 -13.34 4.21 -18.00
CA VAL A 212 -12.76 5.16 -17.05
C VAL A 212 -11.78 4.41 -16.14
N GLY A 213 -10.54 4.90 -16.07
CA GLY A 213 -9.44 4.18 -15.41
C GLY A 213 -8.86 4.84 -14.17
N ARG A 214 -9.20 6.10 -13.89
CA ARG A 214 -8.65 6.85 -12.75
C ARG A 214 -9.72 7.65 -12.02
N SER A 215 -9.64 7.69 -10.68
CA SER A 215 -10.58 8.44 -9.83
C SER A 215 -10.64 9.93 -10.17
N VAL A 216 -9.52 10.54 -10.56
CA VAL A 216 -9.44 11.96 -10.97
C VAL A 216 -10.26 12.28 -12.24
N GLN A 217 -10.63 11.26 -13.01
CA GLN A 217 -11.45 11.41 -14.21
C GLN A 217 -12.95 11.48 -13.90
N VAL A 218 -13.33 11.31 -12.61
CA VAL A 218 -14.72 11.24 -12.18
C VAL A 218 -14.99 12.31 -11.13
N ASN A 219 -15.63 13.39 -11.55
CA ASN A 219 -15.91 14.57 -10.71
C ASN A 219 -17.42 14.87 -10.59
N SER A 220 -18.27 13.83 -10.65
CA SER A 220 -19.71 13.95 -10.71
C SER A 220 -20.37 12.79 -9.99
N LEU A 221 -21.67 12.94 -9.66
CA LEU A 221 -22.50 11.84 -9.17
C LEU A 221 -22.96 10.95 -10.33
N CYS A 222 -23.07 11.53 -11.53
CA CYS A 222 -23.49 10.87 -12.75
C CYS A 222 -22.40 10.98 -13.81
N PHE A 223 -21.78 9.86 -14.18
CA PHE A 223 -20.80 9.83 -15.25
C PHE A 223 -21.48 9.63 -16.59
N THR A 224 -21.53 10.72 -17.38
CA THR A 224 -22.25 10.78 -18.66
C THR A 224 -21.34 10.57 -19.86
N LYS A 225 -21.94 10.36 -21.05
CA LYS A 225 -21.17 10.31 -22.32
C LYS A 225 -20.36 11.59 -22.57
N LYS A 226 -20.85 12.75 -22.06
CA LYS A 226 -20.13 14.02 -22.17
C LYS A 226 -18.84 13.99 -21.33
N ASP A 227 -18.91 13.44 -20.13
CA ASP A 227 -17.76 13.30 -19.23
C ASP A 227 -16.71 12.33 -19.83
N TRP A 228 -17.18 11.22 -20.40
CA TRP A 228 -16.29 10.29 -21.09
C TRP A 228 -15.61 10.95 -22.31
N LYS A 229 -16.36 11.68 -23.15
CA LYS A 229 -15.79 12.41 -24.29
C LYS A 229 -14.76 13.45 -23.85
N ALA A 230 -15.00 14.13 -22.73
CA ALA A 230 -14.01 15.08 -22.17
C ALA A 230 -12.71 14.37 -21.80
N ASN A 231 -12.79 13.16 -21.22
CA ASN A 231 -11.61 12.34 -20.94
C ASN A 231 -10.89 11.90 -22.23
N VAL A 232 -11.62 11.51 -23.27
CA VAL A 232 -11.02 11.21 -24.60
C VAL A 232 -10.27 12.43 -25.15
N ASN A 233 -10.91 13.58 -25.18
CA ASN A 233 -10.34 14.82 -25.72
C ASN A 233 -9.11 15.31 -24.92
N SER A 234 -9.01 14.95 -23.65
CA SER A 234 -7.82 15.24 -22.82
C SER A 234 -6.64 14.29 -23.08
N GLY A 235 -6.78 13.34 -23.99
CA GLY A 235 -5.77 12.31 -24.27
C GLY A 235 -5.66 11.22 -23.21
N ALA A 236 -6.63 11.10 -22.32
CA ALA A 236 -6.64 10.08 -21.30
C ALA A 236 -6.81 8.67 -21.91
N LYS A 237 -6.34 7.64 -21.18
CA LYS A 237 -6.63 6.24 -21.49
C LYS A 237 -8.12 5.97 -21.24
N ALA A 238 -8.96 6.24 -22.23
CA ALA A 238 -10.41 6.18 -22.15
C ALA A 238 -11.04 5.01 -22.91
N TYR A 239 -10.23 4.08 -23.37
CA TYR A 239 -10.67 2.87 -24.06
C TYR A 239 -10.06 1.62 -23.44
N LEU A 240 -10.90 0.60 -23.25
CA LEU A 240 -10.51 -0.76 -22.90
C LEU A 240 -10.51 -1.59 -24.18
N LEU A 241 -9.40 -2.23 -24.49
CA LEU A 241 -9.32 -3.16 -25.63
C LEU A 241 -9.86 -4.53 -25.20
N VAL A 242 -10.81 -5.02 -25.96
CA VAL A 242 -11.52 -6.29 -25.73
C VAL A 242 -11.44 -7.11 -26.99
N PHE A 243 -10.53 -8.05 -27.04
CA PHE A 243 -10.33 -8.94 -28.17
C PHE A 243 -11.15 -10.22 -28.02
N PRO A 244 -11.81 -10.71 -29.07
CA PRO A 244 -12.42 -12.03 -29.09
C PRO A 244 -11.35 -13.13 -29.26
N SER A 245 -11.75 -14.38 -29.08
CA SER A 245 -10.90 -15.52 -29.40
C SER A 245 -10.53 -15.52 -30.90
N GLY A 246 -9.29 -15.89 -31.19
CA GLY A 246 -8.74 -15.89 -32.56
C GLY A 246 -8.46 -14.50 -33.12
N ALA A 247 -8.52 -13.41 -32.35
CA ALA A 247 -8.31 -12.05 -32.84
C ALA A 247 -6.93 -11.85 -33.50
N LYS A 248 -5.92 -12.59 -33.10
CA LYS A 248 -4.58 -12.53 -33.67
C LYS A 248 -4.57 -13.02 -35.12
N ASP A 249 -5.33 -14.05 -35.43
CA ASP A 249 -5.35 -14.70 -36.75
C ASP A 249 -6.42 -14.12 -37.66
N ASN A 250 -7.60 -13.82 -37.10
CA ASN A 250 -8.80 -13.39 -37.86
C ASN A 250 -9.04 -11.88 -37.81
N GLY A 251 -8.26 -11.14 -37.02
CA GLY A 251 -8.34 -9.68 -36.92
C GLY A 251 -7.70 -8.98 -38.13
N ASN A 252 -7.95 -7.67 -38.24
CA ASN A 252 -7.27 -6.84 -39.22
C ASN A 252 -5.75 -6.74 -38.92
N ASP A 253 -4.96 -6.25 -39.89
CA ASP A 253 -3.50 -6.14 -39.74
C ASP A 253 -3.07 -5.29 -38.52
N GLY A 254 -3.85 -4.27 -38.19
CA GLY A 254 -3.58 -3.45 -37.01
C GLY A 254 -3.75 -4.21 -35.69
N VAL A 255 -4.78 -5.07 -35.58
CA VAL A 255 -4.99 -5.95 -34.42
C VAL A 255 -3.84 -6.94 -34.28
N ARG A 256 -3.47 -7.59 -35.38
CA ARG A 256 -2.33 -8.52 -35.38
C ARG A 256 -1.05 -7.82 -34.95
N ALA A 257 -0.73 -6.68 -35.56
CA ALA A 257 0.44 -5.88 -35.19
C ALA A 257 0.44 -5.43 -33.73
N TYR A 258 -0.74 -5.07 -33.18
CA TYR A 258 -0.88 -4.69 -31.79
C TYR A 258 -0.61 -5.87 -30.83
N ILE A 259 -1.17 -7.04 -31.11
CA ILE A 259 -0.97 -8.26 -30.31
C ILE A 259 0.51 -8.69 -30.36
N GLU A 260 1.11 -8.72 -31.56
CA GLU A 260 2.55 -9.02 -31.71
C GLU A 260 3.45 -8.03 -30.98
N ASN A 261 3.10 -6.74 -30.96
CA ASN A 261 3.82 -5.73 -30.17
C ASN A 261 3.71 -6.03 -28.66
N GLY A 262 2.56 -6.52 -28.20
CA GLY A 262 2.37 -6.99 -26.82
C GLY A 262 3.28 -8.17 -26.49
N GLU A 263 3.41 -9.13 -27.38
CA GLU A 263 4.31 -10.29 -27.24
C GLU A 263 5.78 -9.86 -27.22
N LYS A 264 6.18 -8.97 -28.11
CA LYS A 264 7.54 -8.39 -28.14
C LYS A 264 7.88 -7.65 -26.83
N LYS A 265 6.88 -7.05 -26.18
CA LYS A 265 7.02 -6.40 -24.86
C LYS A 265 6.91 -7.35 -23.67
N GLY A 266 6.69 -8.64 -23.91
CA GLY A 266 6.57 -9.66 -22.88
C GLY A 266 5.26 -9.59 -22.07
N VAL A 267 4.22 -8.93 -22.58
CA VAL A 267 2.91 -8.82 -21.90
C VAL A 267 2.28 -10.20 -21.70
N ASN A 268 2.47 -11.11 -22.64
CA ASN A 268 2.02 -12.51 -22.58
C ASN A 268 2.67 -13.30 -21.44
N ASN A 269 3.84 -12.88 -20.95
CA ASN A 269 4.59 -13.56 -19.87
C ASN A 269 4.18 -13.10 -18.46
N GLY A 270 3.23 -12.16 -18.36
CA GLY A 270 2.74 -11.67 -17.07
C GLY A 270 1.98 -12.77 -16.30
N TYR A 271 2.03 -12.71 -14.96
CA TYR A 271 1.41 -13.73 -14.10
C TYR A 271 -0.07 -14.02 -14.45
N LYS A 272 -0.87 -12.99 -14.75
CA LYS A 272 -2.29 -13.16 -15.08
C LYS A 272 -2.55 -13.36 -16.58
N THR A 273 -1.69 -12.86 -17.44
CA THR A 273 -1.79 -13.03 -18.87
C THR A 273 -1.26 -14.40 -19.30
N GLY A 274 -0.14 -14.83 -18.75
CA GLY A 274 0.51 -16.09 -19.10
C GLY A 274 -0.25 -17.37 -18.68
N ILE A 275 -1.27 -17.27 -17.81
CA ILE A 275 -2.12 -18.41 -17.44
C ILE A 275 -3.37 -18.54 -18.31
N ARG A 276 -3.56 -17.65 -19.31
CA ARG A 276 -4.70 -17.68 -20.26
C ARG A 276 -4.31 -18.43 -21.51
N ASP A 277 -5.24 -19.20 -22.07
CA ASP A 277 -5.02 -19.89 -23.35
C ASP A 277 -4.64 -18.91 -24.45
N GLU A 278 -5.40 -17.84 -24.58
CA GLU A 278 -5.06 -16.67 -25.38
C GLU A 278 -4.82 -15.48 -24.45
N TRP A 279 -3.58 -15.11 -24.27
CA TRP A 279 -3.14 -14.14 -23.27
C TRP A 279 -3.84 -12.77 -23.37
N TYR A 280 -4.28 -12.38 -24.57
CA TYR A 280 -4.93 -11.11 -24.85
C TYR A 280 -6.44 -11.10 -24.56
N ILE A 281 -7.05 -12.24 -24.19
CA ILE A 281 -8.45 -12.29 -23.79
C ILE A 281 -8.61 -11.86 -22.34
N ILE A 282 -9.47 -10.87 -22.11
CA ILE A 282 -9.82 -10.41 -20.77
C ILE A 282 -11.07 -11.16 -20.28
N PRO A 283 -11.00 -11.88 -19.15
CA PRO A 283 -12.17 -12.56 -18.61
C PRO A 283 -13.15 -11.57 -17.93
N SER A 284 -14.43 -11.98 -17.82
CA SER A 284 -15.45 -11.30 -16.98
C SER A 284 -15.71 -9.84 -17.31
N ILE A 285 -15.91 -9.52 -18.58
CA ILE A 285 -16.25 -8.18 -19.03
C ILE A 285 -17.76 -7.97 -18.87
N LYS A 286 -18.14 -7.19 -17.83
CA LYS A 286 -19.54 -6.84 -17.56
C LYS A 286 -19.66 -5.34 -17.32
N LEU A 287 -20.68 -4.71 -17.85
CA LEU A 287 -21.08 -3.34 -17.54
C LEU A 287 -21.82 -3.31 -16.20
N SER A 288 -21.50 -2.35 -15.37
CA SER A 288 -22.16 -2.11 -14.09
C SER A 288 -23.07 -0.89 -14.13
N ASP A 289 -24.04 -0.85 -13.22
CA ASP A 289 -24.98 0.26 -13.07
C ASP A 289 -24.31 1.51 -12.47
N ALA A 290 -23.42 1.28 -11.53
CA ALA A 290 -22.64 2.33 -10.89
C ALA A 290 -21.19 1.89 -10.67
N LEU A 291 -20.35 2.87 -10.36
CA LEU A 291 -18.95 2.72 -10.04
C LEU A 291 -18.72 3.18 -8.60
N PHE A 292 -17.83 2.51 -7.89
CA PHE A 292 -17.33 2.96 -6.59
C PHE A 292 -15.81 3.12 -6.64
N LEU A 293 -15.32 4.27 -6.23
CA LEU A 293 -13.90 4.57 -6.26
C LEU A 293 -13.20 3.76 -5.17
N ARG A 294 -12.27 2.88 -5.57
CA ARG A 294 -11.57 1.98 -4.63
C ARG A 294 -10.66 2.73 -3.68
N ARG A 295 -9.93 3.74 -4.19
CA ARG A 295 -8.99 4.56 -3.42
C ARG A 295 -9.44 6.01 -3.41
N ASN A 296 -9.49 6.59 -2.23
CA ASN A 296 -10.04 7.90 -1.99
C ASN A 296 -9.17 8.70 -1.01
N ASN A 297 -9.14 10.01 -1.19
CA ASN A 297 -8.49 10.92 -0.25
C ASN A 297 -9.50 11.43 0.79
N LEU A 298 -10.45 12.30 0.40
CA LEU A 298 -11.39 12.88 1.36
C LEU A 298 -12.51 11.91 1.76
N TYR A 299 -13.23 11.38 0.79
CA TYR A 299 -14.33 10.44 1.01
C TYR A 299 -14.55 9.55 -0.22
N PRO A 300 -15.03 8.31 -0.03
CA PRO A 300 -15.37 7.43 -1.14
C PRO A 300 -16.58 7.94 -1.91
N LYS A 301 -16.59 7.71 -3.22
CA LYS A 301 -17.66 8.16 -4.12
C LYS A 301 -18.36 6.99 -4.79
N PHE A 302 -19.69 7.00 -4.74
CA PHE A 302 -20.53 6.28 -5.68
C PHE A 302 -20.83 7.17 -6.88
N VAL A 303 -20.85 6.59 -8.07
CA VAL A 303 -21.10 7.31 -9.33
C VAL A 303 -21.97 6.47 -10.23
N LEU A 304 -23.10 7.01 -10.66
CA LEU A 304 -24.00 6.36 -11.62
C LEU A 304 -23.34 6.29 -13.00
N ASN A 305 -23.32 5.12 -13.63
CA ASN A 305 -22.65 4.86 -14.91
C ASN A 305 -23.60 5.03 -16.12
N GLU A 306 -24.07 6.24 -16.38
CA GLU A 306 -24.92 6.51 -17.56
C GLU A 306 -24.15 6.44 -18.87
N ALA A 307 -22.87 6.69 -18.86
CA ALA A 307 -22.02 6.56 -20.04
C ALA A 307 -21.81 5.12 -20.51
N LYS A 308 -22.20 4.13 -19.68
CA LYS A 308 -21.94 2.71 -19.94
C LYS A 308 -20.48 2.41 -20.19
N VAL A 309 -19.62 2.95 -19.34
CA VAL A 309 -18.16 2.74 -19.40
C VAL A 309 -17.75 1.51 -18.59
N TYR A 310 -16.70 0.86 -19.06
CA TYR A 310 -16.00 -0.17 -18.30
C TYR A 310 -15.00 0.46 -17.33
N THR A 311 -14.59 -0.30 -16.31
CA THR A 311 -13.53 0.11 -15.39
C THR A 311 -12.62 -1.05 -15.03
N THR A 312 -11.35 -0.74 -14.80
CA THR A 312 -10.37 -1.71 -14.29
C THR A 312 -10.42 -1.79 -12.77
N ASP A 313 -9.52 -2.54 -12.18
CA ASP A 313 -9.40 -2.76 -10.72
C ASP A 313 -9.10 -1.50 -9.88
N THR A 314 -8.99 -0.34 -10.53
CA THR A 314 -8.92 0.97 -9.86
C THR A 314 -10.26 1.43 -9.27
N MET A 315 -11.36 0.88 -9.76
CA MET A 315 -12.72 1.14 -9.26
C MET A 315 -13.48 -0.19 -9.13
N HIS A 316 -14.46 -0.23 -8.26
CA HIS A 316 -15.37 -1.36 -8.14
C HIS A 316 -16.58 -1.18 -9.03
N ARG A 317 -17.06 -2.30 -9.56
CA ARG A 317 -18.31 -2.40 -10.32
C ARG A 317 -19.45 -2.62 -9.34
N VAL A 318 -20.51 -1.84 -9.47
CA VAL A 318 -21.70 -1.92 -8.62
C VAL A 318 -22.91 -2.30 -9.46
N PHE A 319 -23.50 -3.45 -9.14
CA PHE A 319 -24.68 -4.01 -9.79
C PHE A 319 -25.86 -3.82 -8.84
N ILE A 320 -26.73 -2.86 -9.16
CA ILE A 320 -27.87 -2.50 -8.34
C ILE A 320 -28.99 -3.53 -8.58
N LYS A 321 -29.57 -4.06 -7.50
CA LYS A 321 -30.60 -5.10 -7.56
C LYS A 321 -31.89 -4.59 -8.21
N GLU A 322 -32.63 -5.52 -8.77
CA GLU A 322 -33.93 -5.24 -9.35
C GLU A 322 -34.88 -4.63 -8.31
N GLY A 323 -35.72 -3.66 -8.73
CA GLY A 323 -36.61 -2.92 -7.85
C GLY A 323 -35.96 -1.76 -7.06
N VAL A 324 -34.66 -1.61 -7.09
CA VAL A 324 -33.95 -0.50 -6.43
C VAL A 324 -33.77 0.66 -7.41
N ASN A 325 -34.24 1.84 -7.04
CA ASN A 325 -34.03 3.05 -7.85
C ASN A 325 -32.56 3.46 -7.83
N LYS A 326 -31.92 3.47 -8.99
CA LYS A 326 -30.47 3.68 -9.13
C LYS A 326 -30.02 5.07 -8.71
N LYS A 327 -30.79 6.12 -9.01
CA LYS A 327 -30.48 7.50 -8.62
C LYS A 327 -30.67 7.67 -7.11
N ALA A 328 -31.77 7.17 -6.56
CA ALA A 328 -32.00 7.18 -5.12
C ALA A 328 -30.91 6.42 -4.36
N PHE A 329 -30.47 5.26 -4.88
CA PHE A 329 -29.38 4.47 -4.27
C PHE A 329 -28.10 5.28 -4.18
N VAL A 330 -27.66 5.89 -5.29
CA VAL A 330 -26.41 6.66 -5.31
C VAL A 330 -26.52 7.92 -4.44
N ALA A 331 -27.66 8.63 -4.47
CA ALA A 331 -27.88 9.81 -3.65
C ALA A 331 -27.92 9.50 -2.15
N SER A 332 -28.55 8.39 -1.76
CA SER A 332 -28.66 7.97 -0.36
C SER A 332 -27.31 7.73 0.34
N TYR A 333 -26.26 7.46 -0.42
CA TYR A 333 -24.91 7.27 0.14
C TYR A 333 -24.30 8.55 0.68
N TYR A 334 -24.64 9.71 0.15
CA TYR A 334 -24.03 11.00 0.49
C TYR A 334 -24.62 11.55 1.79
N ASN A 335 -24.17 11.01 2.93
CA ASN A 335 -24.53 11.46 4.26
C ASN A 335 -23.44 11.11 5.26
N SER A 336 -23.41 11.79 6.40
CA SER A 336 -22.37 11.65 7.42
C SER A 336 -22.24 10.24 8.00
N LEU A 337 -23.33 9.49 8.15
CA LEU A 337 -23.28 8.12 8.64
C LEU A 337 -22.64 7.16 7.65
N SER A 338 -23.04 7.21 6.37
CA SER A 338 -22.44 6.35 5.34
C SER A 338 -20.95 6.65 5.16
N PHE A 339 -20.54 7.91 5.27
CA PHE A 339 -19.13 8.30 5.24
C PHE A 339 -18.38 7.80 6.48
N THR A 340 -18.99 7.88 7.66
CA THR A 340 -18.44 7.30 8.89
C THR A 340 -18.20 5.79 8.77
N PHE A 341 -19.22 5.05 8.28
CA PHE A 341 -19.05 3.61 8.10
C PHE A 341 -18.02 3.26 7.02
N ALA A 342 -17.88 4.07 5.99
CA ALA A 342 -16.83 3.89 4.99
C ALA A 342 -15.42 4.05 5.59
N GLU A 343 -15.21 5.03 6.47
CA GLU A 343 -13.93 5.20 7.18
C GLU A 343 -13.66 4.03 8.16
N ILE A 344 -14.65 3.60 8.93
CA ILE A 344 -14.52 2.48 9.88
C ILE A 344 -14.22 1.16 9.16
N LEU A 345 -14.89 0.89 8.05
CA LEU A 345 -14.77 -0.34 7.29
C LEU A 345 -13.59 -0.34 6.33
N GLY A 346 -13.14 0.84 5.90
CA GLY A 346 -12.02 0.99 4.98
C GLY A 346 -10.67 0.65 5.61
N ARG A 347 -9.64 0.74 4.81
CA ARG A 347 -8.24 0.52 5.19
C ARG A 347 -7.46 1.79 4.93
N ASN A 348 -6.72 2.20 5.94
CA ASN A 348 -5.81 3.33 5.80
C ASN A 348 -4.46 2.82 5.30
N PHE A 349 -4.00 3.41 4.22
CA PHE A 349 -2.63 3.25 3.75
C PHE A 349 -1.87 4.55 3.98
N GLY A 350 -0.56 4.47 4.08
CA GLY A 350 0.31 5.65 4.15
C GLY A 350 -0.06 6.71 3.10
N GLY A 351 0.19 7.99 3.40
CA GLY A 351 -0.18 9.10 2.52
C GLY A 351 -1.67 9.46 2.51
N GLY A 352 -2.41 9.15 3.57
CA GLY A 352 -3.80 9.58 3.74
C GLY A 352 -4.81 8.92 2.80
N CYS A 353 -4.47 7.79 2.19
CA CYS A 353 -5.34 7.07 1.25
C CYS A 353 -6.29 6.11 1.98
N LEU A 354 -7.60 6.27 1.78
CA LEU A 354 -8.62 5.30 2.19
C LEU A 354 -8.90 4.32 1.05
N GLU A 355 -8.67 3.03 1.26
CA GLU A 355 -9.02 1.96 0.33
C GLU A 355 -10.15 1.10 0.89
N LEU A 356 -11.14 0.78 0.06
CA LEU A 356 -12.19 -0.17 0.40
C LEU A 356 -12.20 -1.33 -0.60
N MET A 357 -12.30 -2.55 -0.06
CA MET A 357 -12.50 -3.75 -0.87
C MET A 357 -14.01 -3.98 -1.11
N PRO A 358 -14.43 -4.77 -2.10
CA PRO A 358 -15.84 -4.98 -2.42
C PRO A 358 -16.70 -5.39 -1.21
N SER A 359 -16.19 -6.30 -0.37
CA SER A 359 -16.91 -6.73 0.84
C SER A 359 -17.05 -5.63 1.89
N GLU A 360 -16.09 -4.72 1.96
CA GLU A 360 -16.11 -3.56 2.86
C GLU A 360 -17.12 -2.52 2.36
N VAL A 361 -17.16 -2.27 1.04
CA VAL A 361 -18.20 -1.42 0.43
C VAL A 361 -19.58 -1.99 0.68
N GLY A 362 -19.77 -3.30 0.46
CA GLY A 362 -21.03 -3.97 0.72
C GLY A 362 -21.50 -3.88 2.18
N GLY A 363 -20.55 -3.79 3.12
CA GLY A 363 -20.81 -3.65 4.55
C GLY A 363 -21.18 -2.24 5.02
N ILE A 364 -20.99 -1.20 4.19
CA ILE A 364 -21.36 0.17 4.57
C ILE A 364 -22.87 0.26 4.80
N TYR A 365 -23.26 0.75 5.96
CA TYR A 365 -24.65 1.04 6.26
C TYR A 365 -25.11 2.30 5.54
N MET A 366 -26.31 2.24 4.95
CA MET A 366 -26.83 3.32 4.11
C MET A 366 -28.33 3.47 4.24
N PRO A 367 -28.84 4.68 4.52
CA PRO A 367 -30.28 4.96 4.67
C PRO A 367 -30.98 5.12 3.31
N TYR A 368 -31.10 4.00 2.59
CA TYR A 368 -31.78 4.03 1.29
C TYR A 368 -33.26 4.32 1.42
N ARG A 369 -33.74 5.32 0.69
CA ARG A 369 -35.15 5.64 0.46
C ARG A 369 -35.31 6.07 -0.98
N VAL A 370 -36.46 5.69 -1.61
CA VAL A 370 -36.73 6.03 -3.01
C VAL A 370 -36.86 7.55 -3.22
N GLU A 371 -37.36 8.26 -2.21
CA GLU A 371 -37.53 9.71 -2.20
C GLU A 371 -36.20 10.46 -2.35
N ASN A 372 -35.12 9.84 -1.96
CA ASN A 372 -33.76 10.43 -2.10
C ASN A 372 -33.36 10.62 -3.57
N GLU A 373 -34.10 10.09 -4.54
CA GLU A 373 -33.94 10.43 -5.95
C GLU A 373 -33.97 11.93 -6.20
N ALA A 374 -34.81 12.65 -5.46
CA ALA A 374 -34.95 14.10 -5.59
C ALA A 374 -33.65 14.87 -5.32
N LEU A 375 -32.73 14.29 -4.52
CA LEU A 375 -31.45 14.91 -4.18
C LEU A 375 -30.37 14.74 -5.27
N PHE A 376 -30.56 13.77 -6.18
CA PHE A 376 -29.56 13.33 -7.12
C PHE A 376 -29.00 14.47 -7.99
N ALA A 377 -29.91 15.29 -8.57
CA ALA A 377 -29.49 16.37 -9.47
C ALA A 377 -28.70 17.47 -8.73
N GLU A 378 -29.10 17.78 -7.50
CA GLU A 378 -28.45 18.82 -6.70
C GLU A 378 -27.07 18.35 -6.21
N ILE A 379 -26.95 17.11 -5.73
CA ILE A 379 -25.65 16.54 -5.36
C ILE A 379 -24.70 16.50 -6.57
N ASP A 380 -25.19 16.09 -7.76
CA ASP A 380 -24.38 16.10 -8.99
C ASP A 380 -23.90 17.52 -9.33
N ARG A 381 -24.77 18.52 -9.20
CA ARG A 381 -24.43 19.93 -9.41
C ARG A 381 -23.35 20.38 -8.43
N MET A 382 -23.50 20.10 -7.15
CA MET A 382 -22.53 20.47 -6.10
C MET A 382 -21.17 19.83 -6.35
N LEU A 383 -21.11 18.54 -6.70
CA LEU A 383 -19.88 17.83 -7.02
C LEU A 383 -19.18 18.42 -8.26
N ARG A 384 -19.93 18.75 -9.33
CA ARG A 384 -19.38 19.40 -10.53
C ARG A 384 -18.84 20.80 -10.25
N GLN A 385 -19.43 21.51 -9.30
CA GLN A 385 -18.98 22.81 -8.81
C GLN A 385 -17.82 22.69 -7.80
N LYS A 386 -17.37 21.48 -7.49
CA LYS A 386 -16.30 21.19 -6.50
C LYS A 386 -16.62 21.75 -5.10
N ARG A 387 -17.89 21.71 -4.71
CA ARG A 387 -18.27 22.05 -3.35
C ARG A 387 -17.58 21.09 -2.36
N THR A 388 -17.32 21.59 -1.17
CA THR A 388 -16.70 20.79 -0.11
C THR A 388 -17.63 19.64 0.33
N ALA A 389 -17.05 18.63 0.96
CA ALA A 389 -17.83 17.53 1.52
C ALA A 389 -18.83 18.05 2.57
N ASP A 390 -18.41 18.99 3.42
CA ASP A 390 -19.28 19.57 4.45
C ASP A 390 -20.46 20.32 3.85
N GLU A 391 -20.27 21.14 2.80
CA GLU A 391 -21.39 21.78 2.11
C GLU A 391 -22.41 20.78 1.55
N ILE A 392 -21.93 19.65 1.01
CA ILE A 392 -22.81 18.59 0.50
C ILE A 392 -23.55 17.93 1.67
N LEU A 393 -22.86 17.61 2.76
CA LEU A 393 -23.42 16.96 3.93
C LEU A 393 -24.40 17.89 4.68
N ASP A 394 -24.16 19.21 4.74
CA ASP A 394 -25.10 20.16 5.32
C ASP A 394 -26.48 20.11 4.62
N TYR A 395 -26.45 19.94 3.31
CA TYR A 395 -27.68 19.80 2.54
C TYR A 395 -28.31 18.40 2.71
N THR A 396 -27.51 17.35 2.57
CA THR A 396 -28.01 15.97 2.51
C THR A 396 -28.38 15.40 3.87
N ASP A 397 -27.61 15.68 4.94
CA ASP A 397 -27.87 15.15 6.29
C ASP A 397 -29.23 15.62 6.83
N ARG A 398 -29.58 16.88 6.56
CA ARG A 398 -30.89 17.40 6.97
C ARG A 398 -32.03 16.58 6.35
N ILE A 399 -31.92 16.26 5.06
CA ILE A 399 -33.00 15.57 4.35
C ILE A 399 -32.97 14.06 4.59
N ILE A 400 -31.76 13.46 4.50
CA ILE A 400 -31.59 12.01 4.59
C ILE A 400 -31.68 11.53 6.04
N LEU A 401 -30.95 12.18 6.93
CA LEU A 401 -30.79 11.71 8.32
C LEU A 401 -31.83 12.31 9.26
N HIS A 402 -32.11 13.61 9.19
CA HIS A 402 -33.09 14.23 10.07
C HIS A 402 -34.51 13.95 9.61
N GLU A 403 -34.90 14.42 8.44
CA GLU A 403 -36.24 14.26 7.91
C GLU A 403 -36.56 12.80 7.53
N GLY A 404 -35.58 12.10 6.97
CA GLY A 404 -35.72 10.73 6.47
C GLY A 404 -35.63 9.65 7.54
N MET A 405 -34.72 9.75 8.51
CA MET A 405 -34.50 8.75 9.56
C MET A 405 -35.00 9.19 10.94
N GLY A 406 -35.33 10.46 11.14
CA GLY A 406 -35.76 11.00 12.43
C GLY A 406 -34.60 11.17 13.44
N LEU A 407 -33.36 11.26 12.98
CA LEU A 407 -32.23 11.55 13.88
C LEU A 407 -32.26 13.00 14.36
N SER A 408 -31.90 13.23 15.62
CA SER A 408 -31.76 14.58 16.13
C SER A 408 -30.54 15.29 15.50
N MET A 409 -30.54 16.61 15.50
CA MET A 409 -29.42 17.40 15.02
C MET A 409 -28.13 17.11 15.81
N GLU A 410 -28.24 16.79 17.10
CA GLU A 410 -27.13 16.38 17.95
C GLU A 410 -26.54 15.04 17.47
N GLU A 411 -27.36 14.04 17.18
CA GLU A 411 -26.93 12.74 16.65
C GLU A 411 -26.24 12.89 15.29
N ILE A 412 -26.73 13.78 14.43
CA ILE A 412 -26.09 14.09 13.14
C ILE A 412 -24.73 14.76 13.34
N GLN A 413 -24.62 15.70 14.29
CA GLN A 413 -23.34 16.32 14.64
C GLN A 413 -22.35 15.30 15.19
N ILE A 414 -22.79 14.36 16.03
CA ILE A 414 -21.96 13.25 16.50
C ILE A 414 -21.47 12.40 15.31
N ALA A 415 -22.35 12.01 14.40
CA ALA A 415 -21.98 11.22 13.20
C ALA A 415 -20.95 11.95 12.35
N ARG A 416 -21.13 13.25 12.12
CA ARG A 416 -20.19 14.08 11.37
C ARG A 416 -18.86 14.23 12.11
N SER A 417 -18.89 14.41 13.42
CA SER A 417 -17.69 14.47 14.28
C SER A 417 -16.88 13.17 14.20
N ILE A 418 -17.54 12.01 14.21
CA ILE A 418 -16.88 10.71 14.04
C ILE A 418 -16.17 10.64 12.69
N TRP A 419 -16.87 11.01 11.61
CA TRP A 419 -16.28 11.01 10.28
C TRP A 419 -15.06 11.93 10.20
N HIS A 420 -15.16 13.17 10.67
CA HIS A 420 -14.03 14.12 10.71
C HIS A 420 -12.87 13.61 11.56
N LYS A 421 -13.14 13.01 12.72
CA LYS A 421 -12.13 12.45 13.63
C LYS A 421 -11.31 11.36 12.94
N ILE A 422 -11.97 10.40 12.29
CA ILE A 422 -11.29 9.26 11.65
C ILE A 422 -10.59 9.72 10.36
N MET A 423 -11.28 10.51 9.53
CA MET A 423 -10.72 11.09 8.31
C MET A 423 -9.55 12.01 8.61
N GLY A 424 -9.70 12.92 9.59
CA GLY A 424 -8.67 13.87 10.00
C GLY A 424 -7.40 13.17 10.47
N ARG A 425 -7.57 12.11 11.28
CA ARG A 425 -6.47 11.25 11.71
C ARG A 425 -5.73 10.60 10.52
N ARG A 426 -6.44 10.18 9.49
CA ARG A 426 -5.84 9.62 8.28
C ARG A 426 -5.11 10.68 7.45
N LEU A 427 -5.69 11.88 7.33
CA LEU A 427 -5.16 12.97 6.50
C LEU A 427 -4.02 13.74 7.17
N SER A 428 -3.97 13.85 8.49
CA SER A 428 -2.86 14.50 9.20
C SER A 428 -1.51 13.87 8.84
N ARG A 429 -1.49 12.57 8.59
CA ARG A 429 -0.33 11.81 8.15
C ARG A 429 0.13 12.16 6.73
N GLU A 430 -0.79 12.52 5.83
CA GLU A 430 -0.45 13.04 4.50
C GLU A 430 0.25 14.41 4.58
N THR A 431 -0.16 15.23 5.54
CA THR A 431 0.40 16.58 5.73
C THR A 431 1.83 16.51 6.26
N LEU A 432 2.10 15.61 7.20
CA LEU A 432 3.45 15.36 7.73
C LEU A 432 4.40 14.91 6.62
N GLU A 433 4.00 13.94 5.79
CA GLU A 433 4.79 13.50 4.64
C GLU A 433 5.10 14.65 3.66
N LYS A 434 4.14 15.56 3.41
CA LYS A 434 4.34 16.71 2.51
C LYS A 434 5.19 17.82 3.12
N GLU A 435 5.14 18.02 4.43
CA GLU A 435 5.95 18.99 5.13
C GLU A 435 7.41 18.55 5.23
N GLU A 436 7.67 17.27 5.52
CA GLU A 436 9.00 16.69 5.50
C GLU A 436 9.65 16.82 4.12
N VAL A 437 8.92 16.47 3.05
CA VAL A 437 9.39 16.67 1.67
C VAL A 437 9.67 18.15 1.34
N LYS A 438 8.93 19.09 1.94
CA LYS A 438 9.19 20.54 1.73
C LYS A 438 10.41 21.04 2.51
N VAL A 439 10.64 20.52 3.71
CA VAL A 439 11.82 20.85 4.54
C VAL A 439 13.08 20.32 3.88
N GLU A 440 13.09 19.09 3.40
CA GLU A 440 14.21 18.50 2.67
C GLU A 440 14.56 19.26 1.38
N LYS A 441 13.56 19.75 0.64
CA LYS A 441 13.80 20.60 -0.54
C LYS A 441 14.48 21.93 -0.23
N LYS A 442 14.34 22.45 1.00
CA LYS A 442 15.01 23.69 1.43
C LYS A 442 16.47 23.47 1.84
N THR A 443 16.83 22.26 2.25
CA THR A 443 18.20 21.94 2.70
C THR A 443 19.12 21.43 1.59
N GLY A 444 18.64 21.27 0.35
CA GLY A 444 19.46 20.88 -0.81
C GLY A 444 19.84 19.39 -0.84
N TYR A 445 19.38 18.59 0.10
CA TYR A 445 19.54 17.14 0.11
C TYR A 445 18.19 16.50 -0.27
N THR A 446 18.08 16.06 -1.50
CA THR A 446 16.91 15.28 -1.95
C THR A 446 17.13 13.83 -1.53
N GLN A 447 16.74 13.47 -0.33
CA GLN A 447 16.47 12.10 0.01
C GLN A 447 15.21 11.72 -0.79
N LEU A 448 15.38 10.90 -1.82
CA LEU A 448 14.24 10.40 -2.59
C LEU A 448 13.40 9.54 -1.64
N ASN A 449 12.20 10.01 -1.33
CA ASN A 449 11.28 9.31 -0.47
C ASN A 449 11.01 7.91 -1.07
N PHE A 450 11.19 6.87 -0.27
CA PHE A 450 11.02 5.46 -0.65
C PHE A 450 9.65 5.19 -1.30
N LEU A 451 8.62 5.97 -0.97
CA LEU A 451 7.29 5.92 -1.58
C LEU A 451 7.25 6.47 -3.01
N ASP A 452 8.03 7.46 -3.34
CA ASP A 452 8.11 7.97 -4.71
C ASP A 452 8.91 7.02 -5.59
N LEU A 453 9.92 6.38 -5.03
CA LEU A 453 10.58 5.21 -5.61
C LEU A 453 9.59 4.04 -5.77
N PHE A 454 8.81 3.73 -4.75
CA PHE A 454 7.82 2.64 -4.78
C PHE A 454 6.68 2.91 -5.76
N LYS A 455 6.19 4.15 -5.87
CA LYS A 455 5.17 4.57 -6.85
C LYS A 455 5.70 4.59 -8.29
N GLN A 456 6.96 4.98 -8.49
CA GLN A 456 7.62 4.93 -9.80
C GLN A 456 7.94 3.50 -10.25
N TYR A 457 8.20 2.59 -9.31
CA TYR A 457 8.65 1.23 -9.56
C TYR A 457 7.57 0.15 -9.45
N GLN A 458 6.38 0.43 -8.93
CA GLN A 458 5.24 -0.49 -9.08
C GLN A 458 4.84 -0.71 -10.55
N ASN A 459 5.28 0.17 -11.44
CA ASN A 459 5.14 -0.01 -12.89
C ASN A 459 6.29 -0.78 -13.55
N ASN A 460 7.40 -1.01 -12.83
CA ASN A 460 8.52 -1.82 -13.30
C ASN A 460 8.95 -2.69 -12.13
N SER A 461 8.88 -3.98 -12.26
CA SER A 461 9.13 -5.05 -11.28
C SER A 461 10.51 -5.05 -10.60
N ILE A 462 11.03 -3.89 -10.20
CA ILE A 462 12.39 -3.73 -9.66
C ILE A 462 12.34 -2.79 -8.47
N VAL A 463 11.82 -3.26 -7.33
CA VAL A 463 12.10 -2.60 -6.04
C VAL A 463 12.29 -3.64 -4.96
N GLU A 464 13.51 -4.05 -4.80
CA GLU A 464 13.99 -4.53 -3.53
C GLU A 464 15.25 -3.76 -3.20
N ASN A 465 15.15 -2.95 -2.12
CA ASN A 465 16.25 -2.64 -1.22
C ASN A 465 17.09 -1.37 -1.46
N CYS A 466 16.67 -0.31 -0.80
CA CYS A 466 17.58 0.66 -0.22
C CYS A 466 17.86 0.22 1.24
N ILE A 467 19.10 0.02 1.64
CA ILE A 467 19.47 -0.33 3.00
C ILE A 467 20.46 0.69 3.50
N VAL A 468 20.10 1.36 4.59
CA VAL A 468 21.00 2.16 5.42
C VAL A 468 21.56 1.24 6.51
N ARG A 469 22.87 1.29 6.70
CA ARG A 469 23.55 0.52 7.74
C ARG A 469 24.26 1.48 8.67
N GLU A 470 23.65 1.71 9.83
CA GLU A 470 24.23 2.57 10.87
C GLU A 470 25.23 1.86 11.78
N ASP A 471 25.15 0.53 11.90
CA ASP A 471 25.86 -0.24 12.92
C ASP A 471 27.36 -0.40 12.68
N MET A 472 27.90 0.08 11.56
CA MET A 472 29.29 -0.12 11.19
C MET A 472 30.15 1.15 11.22
N ALA A 473 29.57 2.31 11.55
CA ALA A 473 30.31 3.59 11.53
C ALA A 473 31.35 3.72 12.65
N GLU A 474 31.22 2.97 13.75
CA GLU A 474 32.16 3.00 14.88
C GLU A 474 33.36 2.04 14.76
N TYR A 475 33.30 1.08 13.83
CA TYR A 475 34.29 -0.02 13.80
C TYR A 475 35.47 0.17 12.85
N VAL A 476 35.49 1.17 11.98
CA VAL A 476 36.48 1.28 10.92
C VAL A 476 37.35 2.55 11.03
N THR A 477 37.97 2.80 12.17
CA THR A 477 38.95 3.90 12.31
C THR A 477 40.41 3.46 12.49
N SER A 478 40.73 2.19 12.33
CA SER A 478 42.14 1.76 12.37
C SER A 478 42.43 0.61 11.42
N SER A 479 43.45 0.82 10.62
CA SER A 479 44.14 -0.10 9.72
C SER A 479 44.21 -1.57 10.16
N HIS A 480 43.33 -2.45 9.69
CA HIS A 480 43.56 -3.89 9.89
C HIS A 480 42.75 -4.79 8.93
N LYS A 481 43.44 -5.64 8.19
CA LYS A 481 42.91 -6.79 7.45
C LYS A 481 42.08 -7.76 8.33
N HIS A 482 42.14 -7.64 9.65
CA HIS A 482 41.47 -8.53 10.61
C HIS A 482 39.95 -8.21 10.84
N LEU A 483 39.44 -7.13 10.25
CA LEU A 483 38.03 -6.68 10.45
C LEU A 483 37.14 -6.95 9.23
N ILE A 484 37.63 -7.66 8.23
CA ILE A 484 36.85 -7.99 7.04
C ILE A 484 36.00 -9.23 7.33
N ASP A 485 34.70 -9.08 7.27
CA ASP A 485 33.77 -10.22 7.38
C ASP A 485 33.77 -11.01 6.05
N GLU A 486 34.51 -12.11 6.04
CA GLU A 486 34.69 -12.97 4.87
C GLU A 486 33.36 -13.61 4.39
N SER A 487 32.32 -13.65 5.23
CA SER A 487 31.02 -14.21 4.90
C SER A 487 30.14 -13.25 4.07
N LYS A 488 30.54 -11.97 3.97
CA LYS A 488 29.73 -10.94 3.31
C LYS A 488 30.00 -10.83 1.83
N ASN A 489 28.96 -10.48 1.08
CA ASN A 489 29.01 -10.36 -0.37
C ASN A 489 29.78 -9.11 -0.81
N VAL A 490 30.47 -9.23 -1.92
CA VAL A 490 31.25 -8.17 -2.54
C VAL A 490 30.70 -7.84 -3.91
N LEU A 491 30.48 -6.56 -4.16
CA LEU A 491 30.16 -6.08 -5.49
C LEU A 491 31.45 -5.78 -6.26
N ILE A 492 31.69 -6.51 -7.33
CA ILE A 492 32.80 -6.22 -8.25
C ILE A 492 32.21 -5.54 -9.48
N SER A 493 32.64 -4.32 -9.77
CA SER A 493 32.16 -3.57 -10.92
C SER A 493 33.33 -3.14 -11.81
N LEU A 494 33.14 -3.35 -13.12
CA LEU A 494 34.11 -2.89 -14.12
C LEU A 494 34.11 -1.36 -14.17
N VAL A 495 35.28 -0.78 -13.88
CA VAL A 495 35.48 0.66 -13.88
C VAL A 495 36.46 1.04 -14.99
N LYS A 496 36.14 2.08 -15.77
CA LYS A 496 37.10 2.65 -16.73
C LYS A 496 38.19 3.44 -15.97
N LYS A 497 39.43 3.42 -16.47
CA LYS A 497 40.54 4.10 -15.84
C LYS A 497 40.26 5.58 -15.54
N ASP A 498 39.74 6.30 -16.51
CA ASP A 498 39.39 7.73 -16.39
C ASP A 498 38.32 7.99 -15.32
N ASN A 499 37.32 7.08 -15.18
CA ASN A 499 36.29 7.16 -14.15
C ASN A 499 36.85 6.81 -12.76
N PHE A 500 37.86 5.93 -12.69
CA PHE A 500 38.48 5.59 -11.42
C PHE A 500 39.27 6.78 -10.86
N GLU A 501 40.08 7.41 -11.69
CA GLU A 501 40.89 8.57 -11.28
C GLU A 501 40.02 9.80 -10.96
N GLN A 502 38.87 9.93 -11.61
CA GLN A 502 37.96 11.05 -11.42
C GLN A 502 36.97 10.88 -10.27
N TYR A 503 36.50 9.66 -9.99
CA TYR A 503 35.34 9.41 -9.08
C TYR A 503 35.66 8.42 -7.95
N LEU A 504 36.79 7.74 -7.94
CA LEU A 504 37.13 6.65 -7.04
C LEU A 504 38.56 6.75 -6.53
N ASP A 505 38.94 7.89 -5.98
CA ASP A 505 40.14 7.96 -5.16
C ASP A 505 39.87 7.48 -3.72
N LYS A 506 40.90 7.41 -2.87
CA LYS A 506 40.76 6.99 -1.47
C LYS A 506 39.88 7.94 -0.63
N SER A 507 39.54 9.10 -1.16
CA SER A 507 38.67 10.11 -0.54
C SER A 507 37.24 10.10 -1.09
N ALA A 508 36.95 9.32 -2.14
CA ALA A 508 35.64 9.26 -2.75
C ALA A 508 34.58 8.70 -1.78
N LYS A 509 33.50 9.45 -1.61
CA LYS A 509 32.37 9.05 -0.77
C LYS A 509 31.20 8.49 -1.57
N ILE A 510 31.15 8.74 -2.88
CA ILE A 510 30.03 8.37 -3.75
C ILE A 510 30.54 7.76 -5.03
N TYR A 511 29.99 6.62 -5.43
CA TYR A 511 30.27 5.96 -6.69
C TYR A 511 28.99 5.68 -7.47
N TYR A 512 29.02 5.91 -8.79
CA TYR A 512 27.93 5.64 -9.73
C TYR A 512 28.32 4.54 -10.69
N THR A 513 27.44 3.53 -10.87
CA THR A 513 27.73 2.48 -11.85
C THR A 513 27.72 3.01 -13.28
N GLY A 514 28.64 2.51 -14.11
CA GLY A 514 28.81 2.95 -15.50
C GLY A 514 27.73 2.50 -16.49
N LYS A 515 26.75 1.65 -16.10
CA LYS A 515 25.69 1.11 -16.95
C LYS A 515 24.34 1.19 -16.27
N LYS A 516 23.26 1.13 -17.08
CA LYS A 516 21.88 1.02 -16.59
C LYS A 516 21.74 -0.14 -15.61
N PHE A 517 20.92 0.06 -14.62
CA PHE A 517 20.65 -0.84 -13.51
C PHE A 517 20.32 -2.26 -13.96
N PRO A 518 21.03 -3.31 -13.49
CA PRO A 518 20.66 -4.68 -13.77
C PRO A 518 19.54 -5.14 -12.86
N SER A 519 18.51 -5.74 -13.44
CA SER A 519 17.26 -6.13 -12.80
C SER A 519 17.32 -7.24 -11.76
N LYS A 520 18.51 -7.75 -11.40
CA LYS A 520 18.67 -8.96 -10.58
C LYS A 520 19.60 -8.84 -9.38
N VAL A 521 20.05 -7.65 -9.01
CA VAL A 521 20.96 -7.49 -7.85
C VAL A 521 20.17 -7.27 -6.58
N ALA A 522 20.31 -8.17 -5.62
CA ALA A 522 19.81 -7.99 -4.26
C ALA A 522 20.71 -7.00 -3.51
N LEU A 523 20.38 -5.72 -3.51
CA LEU A 523 21.18 -4.66 -2.88
C LEU A 523 21.41 -4.89 -1.38
N ASN A 524 20.49 -5.58 -0.72
CA ASN A 524 20.58 -5.92 0.70
C ASN A 524 21.68 -6.91 1.05
N LYS A 525 22.22 -7.62 0.06
CA LYS A 525 23.29 -8.59 0.26
C LYS A 525 24.67 -8.00 0.02
N LEU A 526 24.76 -6.79 -0.56
CA LEU A 526 26.04 -6.16 -0.89
C LEU A 526 26.61 -5.41 0.31
N TYR A 527 27.78 -5.81 0.77
CA TYR A 527 28.51 -5.20 1.89
C TYR A 527 29.74 -4.45 1.44
N TYR A 528 30.49 -5.02 0.50
CA TYR A 528 31.73 -4.47 0.02
C TYR A 528 31.67 -4.15 -1.46
N PHE A 529 32.47 -3.18 -1.89
CA PHE A 529 32.64 -2.80 -3.26
C PHE A 529 34.11 -2.88 -3.65
N MET A 530 34.43 -3.53 -4.77
CA MET A 530 35.76 -3.60 -5.35
C MET A 530 35.72 -3.13 -6.80
N PRO A 531 36.37 -2.02 -7.14
CA PRO A 531 36.48 -1.60 -8.52
C PRO A 531 37.42 -2.53 -9.29
N TYR A 532 36.93 -3.11 -10.40
CA TYR A 532 37.77 -3.86 -11.34
C TYR A 532 38.20 -2.95 -12.47
N LEU A 533 39.52 -2.65 -12.52
CA LEU A 533 40.10 -1.86 -13.60
C LEU A 533 40.40 -2.74 -14.82
N LYS A 534 39.81 -2.37 -15.97
CA LYS A 534 40.03 -3.12 -17.22
C LYS A 534 41.50 -3.23 -17.56
N GLY A 535 41.99 -4.47 -17.67
CA GLY A 535 43.37 -4.80 -17.95
C GLY A 535 44.34 -4.74 -16.76
N LYS A 536 43.88 -4.35 -15.56
CA LYS A 536 44.66 -4.35 -14.32
C LYS A 536 44.12 -5.33 -13.27
N GLY A 537 42.83 -5.34 -13.02
CA GLY A 537 42.21 -6.20 -12.00
C GLY A 537 41.66 -5.44 -10.81
N ILE A 538 41.59 -6.10 -9.65
CA ILE A 538 41.13 -5.55 -8.36
C ILE A 538 42.32 -5.34 -7.41
N ARG A 539 42.22 -4.34 -6.54
CA ARG A 539 43.19 -4.08 -5.49
C ARG A 539 42.57 -3.50 -4.23
N ASP A 540 41.71 -2.53 -4.38
CA ASP A 540 41.18 -1.71 -3.29
C ASP A 540 39.78 -2.17 -2.86
N LEU A 541 39.52 -2.14 -1.55
CA LEU A 541 38.24 -2.52 -0.93
C LEU A 541 37.55 -1.30 -0.33
N TYR A 542 36.29 -1.16 -0.61
CA TYR A 542 35.39 -0.13 -0.05
C TYR A 542 34.21 -0.77 0.67
N LEU A 543 33.82 -0.19 1.80
CA LEU A 543 32.56 -0.52 2.49
C LEU A 543 31.41 0.22 1.81
N ILE A 544 30.32 -0.46 1.53
CA ILE A 544 29.09 0.16 1.04
C ILE A 544 28.26 0.58 2.27
N LYS A 545 28.19 1.87 2.54
CA LYS A 545 27.34 2.43 3.61
C LYS A 545 25.89 2.53 3.17
N ILE A 546 25.66 3.05 1.97
CA ILE A 546 24.35 3.23 1.39
C ILE A 546 24.38 2.77 -0.06
N ALA A 547 23.42 1.93 -0.46
CA ALA A 547 23.20 1.56 -1.84
C ALA A 547 21.79 2.02 -2.27
N ARG A 548 21.72 2.85 -3.30
CA ARG A 548 20.43 3.39 -3.80
C ARG A 548 20.42 3.49 -5.31
N VAL A 549 19.22 3.63 -5.85
CA VAL A 549 19.05 3.99 -7.26
C VAL A 549 18.97 5.51 -7.36
N GLY A 550 19.71 6.09 -8.27
CA GLY A 550 19.71 7.52 -8.51
C GLY A 550 19.82 7.85 -9.99
N THR A 551 19.55 9.10 -10.34
CA THR A 551 19.82 9.61 -11.68
C THR A 551 21.25 10.12 -11.76
N ARG A 552 21.86 10.03 -12.95
CA ARG A 552 23.19 10.61 -13.20
C ARG A 552 23.11 12.10 -12.96
N LYS A 553 23.85 12.62 -11.97
CA LYS A 553 23.70 13.99 -11.51
C LYS A 553 24.66 14.96 -12.19
N GLU A 554 24.04 16.05 -12.65
CA GLU A 554 24.37 17.45 -12.37
C GLU A 554 25.85 17.81 -12.40
N GLY A 555 26.25 18.42 -13.51
CA GLY A 555 27.61 18.93 -13.77
C GLY A 555 28.32 18.27 -14.95
N GLN A 556 27.79 17.21 -15.54
CA GLN A 556 28.28 16.62 -16.79
C GLN A 556 27.30 16.89 -17.92
N SER A 557 27.75 17.58 -18.94
CA SER A 557 27.03 17.85 -20.18
C SER A 557 26.55 16.55 -20.84
N GLY A 558 25.22 16.40 -21.05
CA GLY A 558 24.59 15.28 -21.73
C GLY A 558 23.61 14.52 -20.83
N GLU A 559 22.67 15.22 -20.22
CA GLU A 559 21.68 14.66 -19.30
C GLU A 559 20.53 13.98 -20.02
N ASP A 560 20.42 12.66 -19.84
CA ASP A 560 19.16 11.96 -19.97
C ASP A 560 18.54 11.84 -18.56
N LYS A 561 17.46 12.59 -18.30
CA LYS A 561 16.73 12.59 -17.00
C LYS A 561 16.17 11.21 -16.61
N ASN A 562 16.21 10.24 -17.51
CA ASN A 562 15.74 8.86 -17.32
C ASN A 562 16.89 7.85 -17.17
N ASP A 563 18.13 8.28 -17.06
CA ASP A 563 19.28 7.38 -16.90
C ASP A 563 19.50 7.02 -15.41
N PHE A 564 18.73 6.04 -14.93
CA PHE A 564 18.86 5.53 -13.57
C PHE A 564 20.11 4.67 -13.40
N ARG A 565 20.83 4.91 -12.31
CA ARG A 565 22.10 4.26 -11.95
C ARG A 565 22.06 3.75 -10.52
N LEU A 566 22.86 2.73 -10.22
CA LEU A 566 23.20 2.42 -8.85
C LEU A 566 24.17 3.47 -8.33
N VAL A 567 23.83 4.01 -7.17
CA VAL A 567 24.64 4.98 -6.44
C VAL A 567 25.02 4.33 -5.13
N PHE A 568 26.30 4.30 -4.83
CA PHE A 568 26.83 3.80 -3.58
C PHE A 568 27.48 4.95 -2.81
N GLU A 569 27.09 5.12 -1.56
CA GLU A 569 27.93 5.84 -0.61
C GLU A 569 28.94 4.84 -0.06
N ILE A 570 30.20 5.11 -0.30
CA ILE A 570 31.30 4.18 -0.01
C ILE A 570 32.33 4.82 0.89
N GLU A 571 33.00 3.98 1.64
CA GLU A 571 34.14 4.37 2.44
C GLU A 571 35.32 3.44 2.11
N TYR A 572 36.48 4.04 1.87
CA TYR A 572 37.70 3.27 1.63
C TYR A 572 38.09 2.49 2.89
N VAL A 573 38.22 1.18 2.77
CA VAL A 573 38.58 0.31 3.89
C VAL A 573 40.09 0.04 3.89
N THR A 574 40.60 -0.59 2.82
CA THR A 574 42.01 -0.98 2.73
C THR A 574 42.40 -1.36 1.31
N GLN A 575 43.69 -1.35 1.06
CA GLN A 575 44.26 -2.04 -0.08
C GLN A 575 44.35 -3.53 0.26
N LEU A 576 43.58 -4.35 -0.47
CA LEU A 576 43.46 -5.78 -0.16
C LEU A 576 44.63 -6.59 -0.68
N PHE A 577 45.20 -6.19 -1.82
CA PHE A 577 46.33 -6.82 -2.46
C PHE A 577 47.47 -5.79 -2.66
N ASP A 578 48.71 -6.24 -2.58
CA ASP A 578 49.86 -5.36 -2.76
C ASP A 578 49.93 -4.77 -4.17
N ASP A 579 49.45 -5.52 -5.18
CA ASP A 579 49.32 -5.06 -6.55
C ASP A 579 47.94 -5.51 -7.11
N TYR A 580 47.55 -4.99 -8.29
CA TYR A 580 46.32 -5.38 -8.96
C TYR A 580 46.31 -6.85 -9.32
N GLN A 581 45.26 -7.57 -8.93
CA GLN A 581 45.04 -8.97 -9.23
C GLN A 581 44.02 -9.15 -10.36
N LEU A 582 44.42 -9.86 -11.41
CA LEU A 582 43.51 -10.29 -12.45
C LEU A 582 42.69 -11.48 -11.94
N ILE A 583 41.38 -11.33 -11.89
CA ILE A 583 40.45 -12.40 -11.55
C ILE A 583 39.78 -12.89 -12.83
N ASP A 584 39.73 -14.20 -13.03
CA ASP A 584 38.98 -14.80 -14.15
C ASP A 584 37.47 -14.71 -13.86
N LEU A 585 36.90 -13.56 -14.17
CA LEU A 585 35.48 -13.33 -14.07
C LEU A 585 34.79 -13.97 -15.30
N LYS A 586 34.52 -15.27 -15.26
CA LYS A 586 33.69 -15.96 -16.28
C LYS A 586 32.32 -15.32 -16.48
N ILE A 587 31.94 -14.41 -15.62
CA ILE A 587 30.64 -13.72 -15.61
C ILE A 587 30.84 -12.24 -15.91
N TRP A 588 30.99 -11.92 -17.16
CA TRP A 588 31.30 -10.58 -17.69
C TRP A 588 30.14 -9.57 -17.65
N ARG A 589 29.07 -9.83 -16.96
CA ARG A 589 27.89 -8.95 -16.99
C ARG A 589 27.46 -8.46 -15.62
N THR A 590 28.31 -7.69 -14.99
CA THR A 590 27.97 -6.58 -14.11
C THR A 590 27.99 -6.77 -12.61
N PHE A 591 27.64 -7.89 -12.01
CA PHE A 591 27.62 -8.02 -10.54
C PHE A 591 27.69 -9.51 -10.18
N THR A 592 28.64 -9.87 -9.33
CA THR A 592 28.78 -11.24 -8.85
C THR A 592 28.26 -11.35 -7.43
N ASP A 593 27.49 -12.40 -7.14
CA ASP A 593 27.13 -12.79 -5.77
C ASP A 593 28.31 -13.51 -5.08
N THR A 594 29.48 -12.92 -5.18
CA THR A 594 30.74 -13.49 -4.67
C THR A 594 30.95 -13.00 -3.24
N THR A 595 31.30 -13.89 -2.33
CA THR A 595 31.67 -13.51 -0.96
C THR A 595 33.15 -13.14 -0.89
N MET A 596 33.53 -12.40 0.16
CA MET A 596 34.96 -12.12 0.44
C MET A 596 35.78 -13.40 0.58
N LYS A 597 35.19 -14.44 1.17
CA LYS A 597 35.85 -15.76 1.31
C LYS A 597 36.17 -16.41 -0.04
N ASP A 598 35.35 -16.20 -1.06
CA ASP A 598 35.59 -16.75 -2.40
C ASP A 598 36.68 -15.99 -3.15
N LEU A 599 36.89 -14.71 -2.80
CA LEU A 599 37.93 -13.88 -3.41
C LEU A 599 39.31 -14.04 -2.76
N LEU A 600 39.35 -14.43 -1.48
CA LEU A 600 40.60 -14.60 -0.72
C LEU A 600 41.20 -16.01 -0.84
N ARG A 601 40.50 -16.95 -1.50
CA ARG A 601 40.98 -18.28 -1.88
C ARG A 601 41.72 -18.23 -3.22
#